data_7b82f17395486fa24bfcc5a1d87bd041
#
_entry.id   7b82f17395486fa24bfcc5a1d87bd041
#
_cell.length_a   1.000
_cell.length_b   1.000
_cell.length_c   1.000
_cell.angle_alpha   90.00
_cell.angle_beta   90.00
_cell.angle_gamma   90.00
#
_symmetry.space_group_name_H-M   'P 1'
#
loop_
_entity.id
_entity.type
_entity.pdbx_description
1 polymer ?
#
loop_
_entity_poly.entity_id
_entity_poly.type
_entity_poly.pdbx_seq_one_letter_code
_entity_poly.pdbx_strand_id
1 'polypeptide(L)'
;MSTVPIGAWMTVKELQYAEESSYGVLPGSPVFNSVGYEPRVMFRVDPKMLPIYQPGTEDTETIQSAAAREITWDIVYRPTDTGFAKYGVNSQGGGSGTIDKSLTLLMSVKLNAATETWIILNGARPETTSITGRAGANLEIRVIGKGQSFPIPTQTDPGYTYATSSSAQPIQLKDGGLTPLSIDGLPYDVTNITVNVERNLSTIAQPGSHSAMIIIPQNRQITGTFGIAWETLGLLTILGTLAAPTMVWTLSAALGLTLTLNVTQFTKLNSLSFASEDPALIENYAYQASTASLT
;
A
#
# COMPACT_ATOMS: atom_id res chain seq x y z
N MET A 1 9.55 -13.09 -28.06
CA MET A 1 9.39 -12.96 -26.59
C MET A 1 9.01 -11.52 -26.29
N SER A 2 7.86 -11.30 -25.68
CA SER A 2 7.47 -9.96 -25.25
C SER A 2 8.25 -9.62 -23.99
N THR A 3 9.05 -8.58 -24.01
CA THR A 3 9.81 -8.11 -22.85
C THR A 3 8.90 -7.20 -22.02
N VAL A 4 8.64 -7.59 -20.77
CA VAL A 4 7.97 -6.70 -19.81
C VAL A 4 8.95 -5.59 -19.43
N PRO A 5 8.57 -4.32 -19.53
CA PRO A 5 9.45 -3.24 -19.13
C PRO A 5 9.68 -3.28 -17.61
N ILE A 6 10.94 -3.48 -17.19
CA ILE A 6 11.34 -3.48 -15.80
C ILE A 6 11.72 -2.05 -15.41
N GLY A 7 11.22 -1.60 -14.28
CA GLY A 7 11.52 -0.25 -13.75
C GLY A 7 10.73 0.90 -14.37
N ALA A 8 9.73 0.63 -15.21
CA ALA A 8 8.80 1.62 -15.73
C ALA A 8 7.39 1.39 -15.20
N TRP A 9 6.63 2.47 -15.05
CA TRP A 9 5.21 2.37 -14.73
C TRP A 9 4.43 1.78 -15.90
N MET A 10 3.63 0.75 -15.62
CA MET A 10 2.72 0.14 -16.58
C MET A 10 1.29 0.50 -16.21
N THR A 11 0.53 0.98 -17.18
CA THR A 11 -0.93 1.04 -17.07
C THR A 11 -1.47 -0.34 -17.41
N VAL A 12 -2.07 -1.00 -16.45
CA VAL A 12 -2.64 -2.34 -16.61
C VAL A 12 -4.13 -2.23 -16.90
N LYS A 13 -4.65 -3.16 -17.70
CA LYS A 13 -6.08 -3.24 -17.96
C LYS A 13 -6.82 -3.65 -16.69
N GLU A 14 -6.30 -4.68 -16.02
CA GLU A 14 -6.84 -5.21 -14.78
C GLU A 14 -5.69 -5.58 -13.84
N LEU A 15 -5.85 -5.24 -12.58
CA LEU A 15 -5.00 -5.68 -11.50
C LEU A 15 -5.87 -6.32 -10.44
N GLN A 16 -5.54 -7.56 -10.12
CA GLN A 16 -6.32 -8.38 -9.20
C GLN A 16 -5.38 -9.05 -8.20
N TYR A 17 -5.93 -9.45 -7.07
CA TYR A 17 -5.20 -10.15 -6.02
C TYR A 17 -6.01 -11.31 -5.46
N ALA A 18 -5.33 -12.34 -4.99
CA ALA A 18 -5.90 -13.43 -4.23
C ALA A 18 -5.04 -13.73 -3.01
N GLU A 19 -5.68 -14.12 -1.90
CA GLU A 19 -4.96 -14.63 -0.73
C GLU A 19 -4.34 -15.98 -1.04
N GLU A 20 -3.12 -16.18 -0.57
CA GLU A 20 -2.43 -17.45 -0.64
C GLU A 20 -2.82 -18.37 0.52
N SER A 21 -2.88 -19.67 0.26
CA SER A 21 -3.12 -20.69 1.31
C SER A 21 -1.92 -20.87 2.23
N SER A 22 -0.72 -20.76 1.65
CA SER A 22 0.58 -20.64 2.32
C SER A 22 1.46 -19.76 1.48
N TYR A 23 2.59 -19.28 2.02
CA TYR A 23 3.46 -18.34 1.33
C TYR A 23 3.86 -18.83 -0.08
N GLY A 24 3.51 -18.05 -1.10
CA GLY A 24 3.78 -18.34 -2.50
C GLY A 24 2.88 -19.42 -3.13
N VAL A 25 1.85 -19.89 -2.43
CA VAL A 25 0.98 -20.97 -2.92
C VAL A 25 -0.48 -20.53 -2.95
N LEU A 26 -1.06 -20.50 -4.14
CA LEU A 26 -2.49 -20.25 -4.34
C LEU A 26 -3.33 -21.39 -3.75
N PRO A 27 -4.55 -21.13 -3.26
CA PRO A 27 -5.52 -22.16 -2.94
C PRO A 27 -5.96 -22.92 -4.21
N GLY A 28 -6.52 -24.12 -4.05
CA GLY A 28 -6.93 -24.96 -5.18
C GLY A 28 -8.03 -24.34 -6.08
N SER A 29 -8.79 -23.40 -5.55
CA SER A 29 -9.81 -22.62 -6.29
C SER A 29 -9.69 -21.15 -5.91
N PRO A 30 -8.69 -20.44 -6.44
CA PRO A 30 -8.47 -19.04 -6.07
C PRO A 30 -9.55 -18.14 -6.68
N VAL A 31 -10.04 -17.19 -5.89
CA VAL A 31 -10.89 -16.11 -6.37
C VAL A 31 -10.07 -14.82 -6.35
N PHE A 32 -9.88 -14.23 -7.51
CA PHE A 32 -9.16 -12.97 -7.66
C PHE A 32 -10.10 -11.77 -7.52
N ASN A 33 -9.77 -10.86 -6.62
CA ASN A 33 -10.50 -9.63 -6.36
C ASN A 33 -9.80 -8.45 -7.04
N SER A 34 -10.57 -7.46 -7.47
CA SER A 34 -10.01 -6.24 -8.05
C SER A 34 -9.27 -5.44 -6.99
N VAL A 35 -8.13 -4.84 -7.36
CA VAL A 35 -7.40 -3.91 -6.49
C VAL A 35 -8.08 -2.55 -6.40
N GLY A 36 -8.73 -2.10 -7.48
CA GLY A 36 -9.40 -0.81 -7.55
C GLY A 36 -9.35 -0.22 -8.95
N TYR A 37 -9.52 1.10 -9.04
CA TYR A 37 -9.67 1.84 -10.28
C TYR A 37 -8.34 2.44 -10.76
N GLU A 38 -8.10 2.42 -12.09
CA GLU A 38 -6.91 2.97 -12.75
C GLU A 38 -5.56 2.52 -12.12
N PRO A 39 -5.33 1.22 -11.91
CA PRO A 39 -4.10 0.77 -11.31
C PRO A 39 -2.90 1.00 -12.22
N ARG A 40 -1.81 1.48 -11.63
CA ARG A 40 -0.48 1.58 -12.25
C ARG A 40 0.48 0.71 -11.47
N VAL A 41 1.30 -0.06 -12.17
CA VAL A 41 2.20 -1.03 -11.55
C VAL A 41 3.62 -0.83 -12.08
N MET A 42 4.59 -0.97 -11.19
CA MET A 42 6.00 -1.03 -11.54
C MET A 42 6.66 -2.21 -10.82
N PHE A 43 7.50 -2.95 -11.52
CA PHE A 43 8.34 -4.00 -10.95
C PHE A 43 9.81 -3.64 -11.03
N ARG A 44 10.55 -4.02 -9.99
CA ARG A 44 12.00 -4.00 -9.96
C ARG A 44 12.51 -5.38 -9.58
N VAL A 45 13.58 -5.81 -10.22
CA VAL A 45 14.30 -7.03 -9.88
C VAL A 45 15.74 -6.66 -9.63
N ASP A 46 16.20 -6.89 -8.41
CA ASP A 46 17.61 -6.79 -8.05
C ASP A 46 18.20 -8.20 -8.09
N PRO A 47 19.09 -8.50 -9.04
CA PRO A 47 19.66 -9.83 -9.20
C PRO A 47 20.67 -10.19 -8.10
N LYS A 48 21.06 -9.27 -7.22
CA LYS A 48 22.09 -9.48 -6.18
C LYS A 48 23.36 -10.15 -6.74
N MET A 49 23.96 -9.52 -7.75
CA MET A 49 25.19 -10.03 -8.39
C MET A 49 26.41 -9.65 -7.57
N LEU A 50 27.32 -10.62 -7.37
CA LEU A 50 28.65 -10.39 -6.79
C LEU A 50 29.71 -10.61 -7.86
N PRO A 51 30.60 -9.62 -8.11
CA PRO A 51 31.77 -9.83 -8.92
C PRO A 51 32.78 -10.69 -8.16
N ILE A 52 33.36 -11.67 -8.84
CA ILE A 52 34.50 -12.46 -8.38
C ILE A 52 35.72 -11.96 -9.15
N TYR A 53 36.69 -11.45 -8.41
CA TYR A 53 37.94 -10.93 -9.03
C TYR A 53 38.97 -12.01 -9.17
N GLN A 54 39.69 -11.97 -10.28
CA GLN A 54 40.81 -12.84 -10.48
C GLN A 54 41.96 -12.43 -9.54
N PRO A 55 42.58 -13.34 -8.79
CA PRO A 55 43.72 -13.02 -7.91
C PRO A 55 44.84 -12.32 -8.65
N GLY A 56 45.29 -11.17 -8.19
CA GLY A 56 46.41 -10.41 -8.75
C GLY A 56 46.07 -9.52 -9.94
N THR A 57 44.79 -9.35 -10.30
CA THR A 57 44.34 -8.42 -11.34
C THR A 57 43.18 -7.55 -10.79
N GLU A 58 42.93 -6.43 -11.49
CA GLU A 58 41.72 -5.58 -11.22
C GLU A 58 40.53 -6.10 -12.03
N ASP A 59 40.70 -7.11 -12.85
CA ASP A 59 39.68 -7.63 -13.74
C ASP A 59 38.72 -8.58 -13.00
N THR A 60 37.44 -8.49 -13.32
CA THR A 60 36.43 -9.42 -12.83
C THR A 60 36.51 -10.74 -13.61
N GLU A 61 36.82 -11.86 -12.93
CA GLU A 61 36.85 -13.19 -13.54
C GLU A 61 35.46 -13.66 -13.94
N THR A 62 34.50 -13.46 -13.03
CA THR A 62 33.08 -13.82 -13.23
C THR A 62 32.14 -13.02 -12.36
N ILE A 63 30.87 -13.00 -12.73
CA ILE A 63 29.80 -12.43 -11.94
C ILE A 63 28.85 -13.55 -11.55
N GLN A 64 28.72 -13.80 -10.27
CA GLN A 64 27.81 -14.82 -9.74
C GLN A 64 26.63 -14.20 -8.99
N SER A 65 25.48 -14.86 -9.05
CA SER A 65 24.35 -14.50 -8.21
C SER A 65 24.64 -14.93 -6.76
N ALA A 66 24.73 -13.96 -5.86
CA ALA A 66 25.14 -14.20 -4.49
C ALA A 66 23.99 -14.64 -3.59
N ALA A 67 22.76 -14.28 -3.94
CA ALA A 67 21.57 -14.51 -3.12
C ALA A 67 20.32 -14.62 -3.99
N ALA A 68 19.18 -14.89 -3.32
CA ALA A 68 17.89 -14.78 -3.98
C ALA A 68 17.69 -13.37 -4.55
N ARG A 69 17.10 -13.31 -5.73
CA ARG A 69 16.72 -12.04 -6.38
C ARG A 69 15.72 -11.32 -5.49
N GLU A 70 15.91 -10.03 -5.29
CA GLU A 70 14.93 -9.21 -4.61
C GLU A 70 13.96 -8.65 -5.64
N ILE A 71 12.68 -8.98 -5.47
CA ILE A 71 11.60 -8.49 -6.32
C ILE A 71 10.82 -7.47 -5.53
N THR A 72 10.80 -6.24 -6.01
CA THR A 72 10.00 -5.15 -5.45
C THR A 72 8.91 -4.78 -6.43
N TRP A 73 7.71 -4.58 -5.93
CA TRP A 73 6.58 -4.08 -6.70
C TRP A 73 6.05 -2.80 -6.08
N ASP A 74 5.47 -1.94 -6.91
CA ASP A 74 4.91 -0.65 -6.54
C ASP A 74 3.60 -0.46 -7.32
N ILE A 75 2.50 -0.29 -6.59
CA ILE A 75 1.15 -0.17 -7.13
C ILE A 75 0.55 1.14 -6.65
N VAL A 76 0.01 1.93 -7.58
CA VAL A 76 -0.79 3.11 -7.30
C VAL A 76 -2.17 2.90 -7.88
N TYR A 77 -3.22 3.14 -7.10
CA TYR A 77 -4.60 2.94 -7.52
C TYR A 77 -5.57 3.85 -6.75
N ARG A 78 -6.80 3.95 -7.26
CA ARG A 78 -7.91 4.61 -6.59
C ARG A 78 -8.84 3.55 -6.00
N PRO A 79 -9.04 3.52 -4.67
CA PRO A 79 -9.83 2.48 -4.04
C PRO A 79 -11.33 2.64 -4.35
N THR A 80 -12.00 1.52 -4.57
CA THR A 80 -13.46 1.38 -4.60
C THR A 80 -13.98 0.68 -3.35
N ASP A 81 -13.08 0.03 -2.63
CA ASP A 81 -13.28 -0.64 -1.34
C ASP A 81 -11.96 -0.66 -0.56
N THR A 82 -11.94 -1.31 0.60
CA THR A 82 -10.75 -1.46 1.44
C THR A 82 -10.05 -2.80 1.27
N GLY A 83 -10.54 -3.68 0.41
CA GLY A 83 -10.12 -5.09 0.33
C GLY A 83 -8.62 -5.29 0.19
N PHE A 84 -8.00 -4.64 -0.81
CA PHE A 84 -6.54 -4.73 -1.00
C PHE A 84 -5.75 -3.90 0.02
N ALA A 85 -6.22 -2.70 0.36
CA ALA A 85 -5.53 -1.81 1.30
C ALA A 85 -5.36 -2.41 2.70
N LYS A 86 -6.27 -3.28 3.14
CA LYS A 86 -6.20 -3.97 4.44
C LYS A 86 -4.90 -4.72 4.66
N TYR A 87 -4.36 -5.37 3.61
CA TYR A 87 -3.09 -6.09 3.70
C TYR A 87 -1.90 -5.17 3.95
N GLY A 88 -2.00 -3.94 3.49
CA GLY A 88 -0.99 -2.92 3.71
C GLY A 88 -1.15 -2.16 5.03
N VAL A 89 -2.37 -1.95 5.51
CA VAL A 89 -2.65 -1.13 6.70
C VAL A 89 -2.74 -1.96 7.97
N ASN A 90 -3.50 -3.07 7.97
CA ASN A 90 -3.78 -3.83 9.19
C ASN A 90 -2.55 -4.56 9.71
N SER A 91 -2.50 -4.86 11.01
CA SER A 91 -1.41 -5.61 11.62
C SER A 91 -1.26 -6.98 10.97
N GLN A 92 -0.02 -7.40 10.75
CA GLN A 92 0.34 -8.74 10.29
C GLN A 92 1.11 -9.43 11.42
N GLY A 93 0.63 -10.59 11.87
CA GLY A 93 1.27 -11.34 12.95
C GLY A 93 0.22 -12.05 13.81
N GLY A 94 0.58 -13.11 14.50
CA GLY A 94 -0.26 -14.12 15.11
C GLY A 94 -1.25 -13.70 16.21
N GLY A 95 -2.03 -12.66 16.00
CA GLY A 95 -3.12 -12.23 16.90
C GLY A 95 -4.49 -12.28 16.23
N SER A 96 -5.55 -12.32 17.02
CA SER A 96 -6.94 -12.22 16.51
C SER A 96 -7.12 -10.91 15.75
N GLY A 97 -7.61 -10.98 14.51
CA GLY A 97 -7.81 -9.81 13.63
C GLY A 97 -6.59 -9.39 12.81
N THR A 98 -5.51 -10.17 12.82
CA THR A 98 -4.32 -9.91 12.01
C THR A 98 -4.40 -10.60 10.66
N ILE A 99 -3.94 -9.91 9.61
CA ILE A 99 -3.81 -10.47 8.27
C ILE A 99 -2.37 -10.91 8.07
N ASP A 100 -2.04 -12.14 8.45
CA ASP A 100 -0.72 -12.73 8.19
C ASP A 100 -0.74 -13.59 6.93
N LYS A 101 -1.12 -12.99 5.81
CA LYS A 101 -1.16 -13.69 4.54
C LYS A 101 -0.36 -12.95 3.48
N SER A 102 0.29 -13.71 2.65
CA SER A 102 0.84 -13.24 1.39
C SER A 102 -0.24 -13.27 0.30
N LEU A 103 0.03 -12.56 -0.77
CA LEU A 103 -0.87 -12.39 -1.89
C LEU A 103 -0.23 -12.91 -3.16
N THR A 104 -1.06 -13.40 -4.05
CA THR A 104 -0.71 -13.50 -5.47
C THR A 104 -1.34 -12.31 -6.18
N LEU A 105 -0.52 -11.56 -6.90
CA LEU A 105 -0.96 -10.47 -7.77
C LEU A 105 -1.05 -10.99 -9.20
N LEU A 106 -2.20 -10.75 -9.82
CA LEU A 106 -2.47 -11.08 -11.21
C LEU A 106 -2.77 -9.79 -11.97
N MET A 107 -2.07 -9.56 -13.06
CA MET A 107 -2.32 -8.41 -13.89
C MET A 107 -2.38 -8.77 -15.35
N SER A 108 -3.27 -8.11 -16.07
CA SER A 108 -3.33 -8.16 -17.52
C SER A 108 -2.86 -6.86 -18.12
N VAL A 109 -1.93 -6.98 -19.07
CA VAL A 109 -1.37 -5.85 -19.81
C VAL A 109 -1.70 -6.03 -21.28
N LYS A 110 -2.36 -5.05 -21.87
CA LYS A 110 -2.65 -5.04 -23.29
C LYS A 110 -1.50 -4.38 -24.02
N LEU A 111 -0.65 -5.18 -24.66
CA LEU A 111 0.51 -4.68 -25.40
C LEU A 111 0.15 -4.11 -26.77
N ASN A 112 -0.91 -4.64 -27.39
CA ASN A 112 -1.51 -4.13 -28.65
C ASN A 112 -2.98 -4.55 -28.74
N ALA A 113 -3.66 -4.21 -29.81
CA ALA A 113 -5.09 -4.49 -29.98
C ALA A 113 -5.44 -5.99 -29.94
N ALA A 114 -4.49 -6.88 -30.26
CA ALA A 114 -4.71 -8.31 -30.41
C ALA A 114 -4.05 -9.17 -29.30
N THR A 115 -3.09 -8.61 -28.53
CA THR A 115 -2.28 -9.41 -27.59
C THR A 115 -2.43 -8.90 -26.17
N GLU A 116 -3.01 -9.73 -25.32
CA GLU A 116 -3.05 -9.55 -23.88
C GLU A 116 -1.96 -10.42 -23.23
N THR A 117 -1.24 -9.86 -22.28
CA THR A 117 -0.20 -10.56 -21.54
C THR A 117 -0.55 -10.58 -20.07
N TRP A 118 -0.54 -11.76 -19.49
CA TRP A 118 -0.81 -12.00 -18.08
C TRP A 118 0.49 -12.15 -17.31
N ILE A 119 0.56 -11.51 -16.15
CA ILE A 119 1.73 -11.53 -15.25
C ILE A 119 1.25 -11.94 -13.87
N ILE A 120 1.88 -12.97 -13.32
CA ILE A 120 1.54 -13.52 -12.00
C ILE A 120 2.73 -13.36 -11.07
N LEU A 121 2.56 -12.65 -9.97
CA LEU A 121 3.56 -12.48 -8.92
C LEU A 121 3.06 -13.16 -7.64
N ASN A 122 3.74 -14.23 -7.22
CA ASN A 122 3.42 -14.95 -6.00
C ASN A 122 4.24 -14.46 -4.81
N GLY A 123 3.74 -14.69 -3.60
CA GLY A 123 4.40 -14.33 -2.36
C GLY A 123 4.51 -12.82 -2.16
N ALA A 124 3.57 -12.06 -2.70
CA ALA A 124 3.57 -10.61 -2.54
C ALA A 124 3.18 -10.21 -1.11
N ARG A 125 4.03 -9.40 -0.47
CA ARG A 125 3.77 -8.79 0.85
C ARG A 125 3.97 -7.28 0.77
N PRO A 126 2.99 -6.47 1.23
CA PRO A 126 3.13 -5.02 1.35
C PRO A 126 4.19 -4.63 2.38
N GLU A 127 5.08 -3.71 1.99
CA GLU A 127 6.11 -3.11 2.85
C GLU A 127 5.70 -1.70 3.27
N THR A 128 5.33 -0.87 2.31
CA THR A 128 4.87 0.50 2.58
C THR A 128 3.49 0.70 1.96
N THR A 129 2.59 1.30 2.72
CA THR A 129 1.27 1.71 2.23
C THR A 129 1.04 3.16 2.57
N SER A 130 0.76 3.96 1.56
CA SER A 130 0.42 5.37 1.70
C SER A 130 -0.99 5.61 1.19
N ILE A 131 -1.82 6.23 2.03
CA ILE A 131 -3.17 6.67 1.69
C ILE A 131 -3.15 8.19 1.66
N THR A 132 -3.53 8.79 0.54
CA THR A 132 -3.60 10.23 0.38
C THR A 132 -4.98 10.66 -0.11
N GLY A 133 -5.47 11.75 0.44
CA GLY A 133 -6.74 12.35 0.04
C GLY A 133 -6.73 13.85 0.21
N ARG A 134 -7.52 14.52 -0.63
CA ARG A 134 -7.79 15.96 -0.53
C ARG A 134 -9.29 16.18 -0.69
N ALA A 135 -9.80 17.22 -0.08
CA ALA A 135 -11.19 17.63 -0.27
C ALA A 135 -11.51 17.77 -1.76
N GLY A 136 -12.60 17.14 -2.20
CA GLY A 136 -13.04 17.16 -3.60
C GLY A 136 -12.24 16.28 -4.58
N ALA A 137 -11.28 15.50 -4.12
CA ALA A 137 -10.51 14.58 -4.94
C ALA A 137 -10.74 13.11 -4.53
N ASN A 138 -10.48 12.19 -5.46
CA ASN A 138 -10.46 10.76 -5.15
C ASN A 138 -9.30 10.44 -4.20
N LEU A 139 -9.52 9.48 -3.31
CA LEU A 139 -8.42 8.89 -2.55
C LEU A 139 -7.46 8.19 -3.50
N GLU A 140 -6.18 8.29 -3.20
CA GLU A 140 -5.13 7.54 -3.89
C GLU A 140 -4.40 6.68 -2.86
N ILE A 141 -4.21 5.41 -3.19
CA ILE A 141 -3.44 4.48 -2.38
C ILE A 141 -2.24 4.02 -3.17
N ARG A 142 -1.08 4.13 -2.56
CA ARG A 142 0.16 3.55 -3.07
C ARG A 142 0.63 2.45 -2.15
N VAL A 143 0.92 1.29 -2.71
CA VAL A 143 1.43 0.14 -1.97
C VAL A 143 2.72 -0.32 -2.62
N ILE A 144 3.80 -0.33 -1.85
CA ILE A 144 5.09 -0.88 -2.23
C ILE A 144 5.29 -2.17 -1.45
N GLY A 145 5.83 -3.20 -2.08
CA GLY A 145 6.08 -4.46 -1.40
C GLY A 145 7.13 -5.32 -2.07
N LYS A 146 7.35 -6.50 -1.49
CA LYS A 146 8.28 -7.52 -1.98
C LYS A 146 7.53 -8.75 -2.45
N GLY A 147 8.11 -9.47 -3.41
CA GLY A 147 7.58 -10.71 -3.98
C GLY A 147 8.57 -11.85 -3.92
N GLN A 148 8.05 -13.09 -3.96
CA GLN A 148 8.86 -14.30 -3.90
C GLN A 148 9.50 -14.65 -5.24
N SER A 149 8.71 -14.66 -6.30
CA SER A 149 9.13 -15.11 -7.63
C SER A 149 8.96 -14.03 -8.68
N PHE A 150 9.88 -14.02 -9.65
CA PHE A 150 9.76 -13.12 -10.79
C PHE A 150 8.52 -13.50 -11.62
N PRO A 151 7.67 -12.54 -11.95
CA PRO A 151 6.50 -12.80 -12.74
C PRO A 151 6.87 -13.30 -14.14
N ILE A 152 6.37 -14.47 -14.51
CA ILE A 152 6.55 -15.04 -15.84
C ILE A 152 5.36 -14.60 -16.69
N PRO A 153 5.59 -13.75 -17.72
CA PRO A 153 4.51 -13.34 -18.62
C PRO A 153 3.98 -14.54 -19.42
N THR A 154 2.66 -14.64 -19.53
CA THR A 154 1.99 -15.60 -20.40
C THR A 154 0.98 -14.88 -21.29
N GLN A 155 0.79 -15.38 -22.51
CA GLN A 155 -0.25 -14.87 -23.43
C GLN A 155 -1.58 -15.63 -23.29
N THR A 156 -1.60 -16.67 -22.48
CA THR A 156 -2.81 -17.45 -22.21
C THR A 156 -3.43 -16.99 -20.90
N ASP A 157 -4.72 -16.71 -20.91
CA ASP A 157 -5.48 -16.47 -19.68
C ASP A 157 -5.32 -17.69 -18.76
N PRO A 158 -4.87 -17.51 -17.53
CA PRO A 158 -4.71 -18.62 -16.59
C PRO A 158 -6.03 -19.28 -16.19
N GLY A 159 -7.20 -18.73 -16.59
CA GLY A 159 -8.50 -19.35 -16.37
C GLY A 159 -8.96 -19.37 -14.92
N TYR A 160 -8.50 -18.42 -14.10
CA TYR A 160 -8.94 -18.30 -12.72
C TYR A 160 -10.36 -17.75 -12.58
N THR A 161 -10.96 -17.92 -11.42
CA THR A 161 -12.21 -17.26 -11.09
C THR A 161 -11.94 -15.80 -10.70
N TYR A 162 -12.60 -14.90 -11.38
CA TYR A 162 -12.50 -13.46 -11.14
C TYR A 162 -13.77 -12.98 -10.43
N ALA A 163 -13.61 -12.29 -9.32
CA ALA A 163 -14.71 -11.57 -8.71
C ALA A 163 -15.20 -10.49 -9.69
N THR A 164 -16.48 -10.32 -9.81
CA THR A 164 -17.06 -9.26 -10.63
C THR A 164 -16.50 -7.93 -10.19
N SER A 165 -15.89 -7.20 -11.11
CA SER A 165 -15.37 -5.85 -10.82
C SER A 165 -16.53 -5.00 -10.30
N SER A 166 -16.33 -4.38 -9.14
CA SER A 166 -17.30 -3.45 -8.60
C SER A 166 -17.49 -2.30 -9.59
N SER A 167 -18.74 -2.00 -9.96
CA SER A 167 -19.09 -0.78 -10.66
C SER A 167 -19.03 0.46 -9.74
N ALA A 168 -18.56 0.30 -8.53
CA ALA A 168 -18.44 1.36 -7.56
C ALA A 168 -17.47 2.43 -8.04
N GLN A 169 -17.83 3.69 -7.81
CA GLN A 169 -16.97 4.82 -8.09
C GLN A 169 -15.79 4.84 -7.10
N PRO A 170 -14.64 5.40 -7.50
CA PRO A 170 -13.53 5.62 -6.59
C PRO A 170 -13.96 6.44 -5.37
N ILE A 171 -13.51 6.04 -4.20
CA ILE A 171 -13.81 6.71 -2.92
C ILE A 171 -13.22 8.12 -2.93
N GLN A 172 -14.00 9.11 -2.54
CA GLN A 172 -13.57 10.49 -2.35
C GLN A 172 -13.57 10.85 -0.86
N LEU A 173 -12.71 11.78 -0.47
CA LEU A 173 -12.66 12.22 0.94
C LEU A 173 -14.01 12.74 1.45
N LYS A 174 -14.80 13.38 0.58
CA LYS A 174 -16.17 13.86 0.88
C LYS A 174 -17.17 12.72 1.18
N ASP A 175 -16.89 11.49 0.74
CA ASP A 175 -17.79 10.34 0.93
C ASP A 175 -17.83 9.90 2.41
N GLY A 176 -16.88 10.38 3.23
CA GLY A 176 -16.88 10.26 4.69
C GLY A 176 -17.88 11.17 5.40
N GLY A 177 -18.58 12.05 4.67
CA GLY A 177 -19.52 13.05 5.22
C GLY A 177 -18.88 14.43 5.35
N LEU A 178 -19.59 15.34 6.04
CA LEU A 178 -19.13 16.72 6.27
C LEU A 178 -17.89 16.76 7.20
N THR A 179 -17.84 15.84 8.17
CA THR A 179 -16.76 15.73 9.16
C THR A 179 -16.16 14.33 9.13
N PRO A 180 -15.31 14.00 8.12
CA PRO A 180 -14.82 12.64 7.94
C PRO A 180 -13.78 12.20 8.99
N LEU A 181 -13.24 13.12 9.80
CA LEU A 181 -12.32 12.85 10.90
C LEU A 181 -13.01 13.00 12.24
N SER A 182 -12.84 12.02 13.12
CA SER A 182 -13.15 12.11 14.54
C SER A 182 -11.90 11.87 15.37
N ILE A 183 -11.64 12.73 16.36
CA ILE A 183 -10.56 12.58 17.34
C ILE A 183 -11.22 12.51 18.73
N ASP A 184 -11.09 11.36 19.41
CA ASP A 184 -11.78 11.07 20.68
C ASP A 184 -13.28 11.36 20.66
N GLY A 185 -13.93 11.07 19.52
CA GLY A 185 -15.36 11.28 19.32
C GLY A 185 -15.75 12.70 18.90
N LEU A 186 -14.82 13.65 18.86
CA LEU A 186 -15.08 15.01 18.38
C LEU A 186 -14.87 15.09 16.87
N PRO A 187 -15.87 15.55 16.09
CA PRO A 187 -15.78 15.62 14.65
C PRO A 187 -15.00 16.86 14.18
N TYR A 188 -14.26 16.70 13.06
CA TYR A 188 -13.48 17.76 12.44
C TYR A 188 -13.68 17.77 10.92
N ASP A 189 -13.72 18.96 10.34
CA ASP A 189 -13.68 19.17 8.89
C ASP A 189 -12.25 19.12 8.39
N VAL A 190 -12.02 18.38 7.30
CA VAL A 190 -10.69 18.01 6.83
C VAL A 190 -10.47 18.45 5.41
N THR A 191 -9.35 19.10 5.18
CA THR A 191 -8.92 19.54 3.84
C THR A 191 -8.02 18.52 3.13
N ASN A 192 -7.22 17.79 3.89
CA ASN A 192 -6.32 16.76 3.36
C ASN A 192 -6.00 15.70 4.42
N ILE A 193 -5.61 14.51 3.94
CA ILE A 193 -5.12 13.41 4.75
C ILE A 193 -3.95 12.73 4.06
N THR A 194 -2.97 12.34 4.86
CA THR A 194 -1.93 11.38 4.48
C THR A 194 -1.74 10.39 5.62
N VAL A 195 -1.73 9.11 5.30
CA VAL A 195 -1.42 8.02 6.24
C VAL A 195 -0.34 7.17 5.61
N ASN A 196 0.76 6.97 6.30
CA ASN A 196 1.85 6.10 5.87
C ASN A 196 2.02 4.98 6.89
N VAL A 197 1.99 3.76 6.38
CA VAL A 197 2.27 2.54 7.16
C VAL A 197 3.49 1.89 6.54
N GLU A 198 4.58 1.85 7.28
CA GLU A 198 5.85 1.24 6.86
C GLU A 198 6.11 -0.01 7.70
N ARG A 199 6.49 -1.09 7.03
CA ARG A 199 6.90 -2.35 7.63
C ARG A 199 8.28 -2.69 7.15
N ASN A 200 9.15 -3.06 8.07
CA ASN A 200 10.41 -3.67 7.68
C ASN A 200 10.14 -5.13 7.27
N LEU A 201 10.34 -5.45 6.01
CA LEU A 201 10.25 -6.82 5.51
C LEU A 201 11.63 -7.46 5.49
N SER A 202 11.78 -8.60 6.20
CA SER A 202 12.97 -9.42 6.14
C SER A 202 12.77 -10.54 5.13
N THR A 203 13.72 -10.68 4.20
CA THR A 203 13.71 -11.72 3.18
C THR A 203 14.66 -12.83 3.59
N ILE A 204 14.16 -14.06 3.70
CA ILE A 204 14.97 -15.25 3.92
C ILE A 204 15.18 -15.93 2.58
N ALA A 205 16.44 -16.06 2.18
CA ALA A 205 16.85 -16.75 0.96
C ALA A 205 16.92 -18.26 1.20
N GLN A 206 16.55 -19.03 0.17
CA GLN A 206 16.78 -20.49 0.16
C GLN A 206 18.14 -20.76 -0.52
N PRO A 207 19.04 -21.52 0.11
CA PRO A 207 20.27 -21.93 -0.53
C PRO A 207 20.01 -22.64 -1.86
N GLY A 208 20.72 -22.23 -2.91
CA GLY A 208 20.57 -22.80 -4.26
C GLY A 208 19.34 -22.35 -5.05
N SER A 209 18.54 -21.42 -4.52
CA SER A 209 17.38 -20.85 -5.21
C SER A 209 17.56 -19.37 -5.48
N HIS A 210 17.05 -18.90 -6.62
CA HIS A 210 16.96 -17.47 -6.94
C HIS A 210 15.68 -16.81 -6.40
N SER A 211 14.80 -17.59 -5.76
CA SER A 211 13.57 -17.10 -5.15
C SER A 211 13.72 -16.96 -3.65
N ALA A 212 13.01 -16.01 -3.04
CA ALA A 212 12.90 -15.92 -1.59
C ALA A 212 12.16 -17.16 -1.05
N MET A 213 12.69 -17.76 0.03
CA MET A 213 11.99 -18.83 0.73
C MET A 213 10.74 -18.29 1.43
N ILE A 214 10.90 -17.16 2.12
CA ILE A 214 9.81 -16.45 2.81
C ILE A 214 10.18 -14.98 3.00
N ILE A 215 9.18 -14.12 3.00
CA ILE A 215 9.27 -12.71 3.39
C ILE A 215 8.50 -12.52 4.68
N ILE A 216 9.16 -12.07 5.74
CA ILE A 216 8.58 -11.93 7.08
C ILE A 216 8.40 -10.47 7.42
N PRO A 217 7.19 -10.02 7.78
CA PRO A 217 6.97 -8.68 8.30
C PRO A 217 7.59 -8.56 9.71
N GLN A 218 8.21 -7.42 9.96
CA GLN A 218 8.81 -7.07 11.24
C GLN A 218 8.07 -5.87 11.87
N ASN A 219 8.81 -4.93 12.42
CA ASN A 219 8.27 -3.74 13.07
C ASN A 219 7.46 -2.89 12.07
N ARG A 220 6.37 -2.31 12.58
CA ARG A 220 5.50 -1.41 11.84
C ARG A 220 5.58 -0.01 12.42
N GLN A 221 5.79 0.99 11.57
CA GLN A 221 5.70 2.40 11.89
C GLN A 221 4.51 3.00 11.18
N ILE A 222 3.72 3.81 11.88
CA ILE A 222 2.54 4.48 11.34
C ILE A 222 2.71 5.96 11.59
N THR A 223 2.72 6.73 10.51
CA THR A 223 2.85 8.18 10.53
C THR A 223 1.86 8.81 9.56
N GLY A 224 1.59 10.08 9.71
CA GLY A 224 0.77 10.78 8.75
C GLY A 224 0.65 12.25 9.04
N THR A 225 -0.12 12.91 8.16
CA THR A 225 -0.46 14.32 8.29
C THR A 225 -1.93 14.53 7.96
N PHE A 226 -2.53 15.56 8.52
CA PHE A 226 -3.84 16.02 8.12
C PHE A 226 -3.96 17.54 8.26
N GLY A 227 -4.81 18.12 7.44
CA GLY A 227 -5.17 19.52 7.51
C GLY A 227 -6.64 19.65 7.92
N ILE A 228 -6.92 20.51 8.88
CA ILE A 228 -8.28 20.85 9.31
C ILE A 228 -8.58 22.33 9.09
N ALA A 229 -9.81 22.65 8.73
CA ALA A 229 -10.29 24.01 8.82
C ALA A 229 -10.42 24.39 10.30
N TRP A 230 -9.91 25.56 10.67
CA TRP A 230 -9.91 25.98 12.07
C TRP A 230 -11.31 26.33 12.52
N GLU A 231 -11.89 25.50 13.36
CA GLU A 231 -13.23 25.70 13.88
C GLU A 231 -13.26 25.83 15.41
N THR A 232 -12.31 25.22 16.14
CA THR A 232 -12.33 25.23 17.61
C THR A 232 -10.95 25.08 18.25
N LEU A 233 -10.83 25.60 19.50
CA LEU A 233 -9.66 25.41 20.37
C LEU A 233 -9.47 23.97 20.87
N GLY A 234 -10.40 23.05 20.57
CA GLY A 234 -10.39 21.69 21.12
C GLY A 234 -9.14 20.89 20.82
N LEU A 235 -8.62 21.01 19.59
CA LEU A 235 -7.40 20.26 19.20
C LEU A 235 -6.15 20.76 19.92
N LEU A 236 -6.05 22.07 20.18
CA LEU A 236 -4.95 22.63 20.98
C LEU A 236 -4.95 22.08 22.42
N THR A 237 -6.14 21.79 22.98
CA THR A 237 -6.26 21.17 24.30
C THR A 237 -5.76 19.73 24.29
N ILE A 238 -6.09 18.94 23.25
CA ILE A 238 -5.60 17.56 23.09
C ILE A 238 -4.08 17.54 22.94
N LEU A 239 -3.52 18.44 22.17
CA LEU A 239 -2.06 18.61 22.04
C LEU A 239 -1.38 18.99 23.35
N GLY A 240 -2.05 19.82 24.17
CA GLY A 240 -1.55 20.28 25.47
C GLY A 240 -1.58 19.20 26.56
N THR A 241 -2.44 18.20 26.45
CA THR A 241 -2.61 17.14 27.48
C THR A 241 -1.76 15.91 27.26
N LEU A 242 -1.02 15.81 26.13
CA LEU A 242 -0.25 14.61 25.74
C LEU A 242 -1.10 13.32 25.77
N ALA A 243 -2.41 13.43 25.69
CA ALA A 243 -3.29 12.27 25.61
C ALA A 243 -2.99 11.49 24.31
N ALA A 244 -3.13 10.18 24.37
CA ALA A 244 -3.00 9.29 23.19
C ALA A 244 -4.40 9.06 22.58
N PRO A 245 -4.90 9.99 21.74
CA PRO A 245 -6.27 9.93 21.25
C PRO A 245 -6.46 8.86 20.19
N THR A 246 -7.71 8.43 20.07
CA THR A 246 -8.14 7.59 18.95
C THR A 246 -8.62 8.49 17.82
N MET A 247 -7.99 8.35 16.65
CA MET A 247 -8.43 8.98 15.41
C MET A 247 -9.24 7.99 14.58
N VAL A 248 -10.41 8.38 14.14
CA VAL A 248 -11.25 7.60 13.24
C VAL A 248 -11.52 8.40 11.99
N TRP A 249 -11.07 7.87 10.85
CA TRP A 249 -11.35 8.41 9.53
C TRP A 249 -12.49 7.63 8.89
N THR A 250 -13.60 8.26 8.59
CA THR A 250 -14.66 7.70 7.77
C THR A 250 -14.31 7.92 6.31
N LEU A 251 -13.85 6.88 5.62
CA LEU A 251 -13.47 6.94 4.21
C LEU A 251 -14.69 6.93 3.30
N SER A 252 -15.73 6.16 3.67
CA SER A 252 -17.03 6.17 3.01
C SER A 252 -18.12 5.81 4.01
N ALA A 253 -19.00 6.74 4.31
CA ALA A 253 -20.14 6.51 5.20
C ALA A 253 -21.14 5.52 4.60
N ALA A 254 -21.37 5.59 3.29
CA ALA A 254 -22.31 4.71 2.58
C ALA A 254 -21.87 3.24 2.59
N LEU A 255 -20.55 2.97 2.58
CA LEU A 255 -19.98 1.63 2.59
C LEU A 255 -19.52 1.20 3.99
N GLY A 256 -19.63 2.06 5.01
CA GLY A 256 -19.15 1.79 6.37
C GLY A 256 -17.63 1.64 6.47
N LEU A 257 -16.88 2.22 5.53
CA LEU A 257 -15.42 2.08 5.49
C LEU A 257 -14.76 3.07 6.42
N THR A 258 -13.98 2.55 7.37
CA THR A 258 -13.29 3.38 8.38
C THR A 258 -11.83 2.98 8.55
N LEU A 259 -10.99 3.98 8.82
CA LEU A 259 -9.62 3.81 9.25
C LEU A 259 -9.48 4.32 10.67
N THR A 260 -9.16 3.42 11.60
CA THR A 260 -8.95 3.73 13.01
C THR A 260 -7.47 3.73 13.35
N LEU A 261 -7.00 4.78 14.01
CA LEU A 261 -5.61 4.99 14.43
C LEU A 261 -5.55 5.29 15.93
N ASN A 262 -4.71 4.58 16.68
CA ASN A 262 -4.38 4.96 18.06
C ASN A 262 -3.13 5.84 18.01
N VAL A 263 -3.32 7.14 18.12
CA VAL A 263 -2.24 8.12 17.99
C VAL A 263 -1.46 8.21 19.30
N THR A 264 -0.14 8.20 19.19
CA THR A 264 0.77 8.32 20.34
C THR A 264 1.38 9.72 20.46
N GLN A 265 1.43 10.45 19.36
CA GLN A 265 2.03 11.77 19.31
C GLN A 265 1.42 12.62 18.21
N PHE A 266 1.14 13.88 18.53
CA PHE A 266 0.85 14.93 17.54
C PHE A 266 1.95 15.99 17.51
N THR A 267 2.16 16.56 16.34
CA THR A 267 3.03 17.72 16.14
C THR A 267 2.35 18.69 15.21
N LYS A 268 2.21 19.93 15.62
CA LYS A 268 1.71 20.99 14.75
C LYS A 268 2.83 21.39 13.75
N LEU A 269 2.51 21.38 12.46
CA LEU A 269 3.48 21.62 11.38
C LEU A 269 3.63 23.08 11.00
N ASN A 270 2.58 23.89 11.16
CA ASN A 270 2.61 25.30 10.82
C ASN A 270 2.22 26.19 12.00
N SER A 271 2.85 27.34 12.09
CA SER A 271 2.37 28.43 12.96
C SER A 271 1.11 29.01 12.35
N LEU A 272 0.15 29.37 13.21
CA LEU A 272 -1.02 30.16 12.83
C LEU A 272 -0.52 31.45 12.15
N SER A 273 -0.71 31.55 10.82
CA SER A 273 -0.50 32.83 10.12
C SER A 273 -1.87 33.42 9.82
N PHE A 274 -2.16 34.54 10.45
CA PHE A 274 -3.34 35.33 10.15
C PHE A 274 -2.99 36.26 8.98
N ALA A 275 -2.97 35.75 7.76
CA ALA A 275 -2.90 36.59 6.59
C ALA A 275 -4.32 37.07 6.27
N SER A 276 -4.50 38.38 6.17
CA SER A 276 -5.81 39.01 5.94
C SER A 276 -6.45 38.69 4.59
N GLU A 277 -5.78 37.95 3.75
CA GLU A 277 -6.24 37.60 2.39
C GLU A 277 -6.65 36.14 2.24
N ASP A 278 -6.49 35.27 3.26
CA ASP A 278 -6.83 33.85 3.18
C ASP A 278 -8.07 33.58 4.04
N PRO A 279 -9.26 33.38 3.42
CA PRO A 279 -10.52 33.25 4.17
C PRO A 279 -10.65 31.93 4.95
N ALA A 280 -9.74 30.97 4.77
CA ALA A 280 -9.76 29.70 5.47
C ALA A 280 -8.45 29.48 6.22
N LEU A 281 -8.48 29.54 7.54
CA LEU A 281 -7.35 29.16 8.38
C LEU A 281 -7.25 27.63 8.35
N ILE A 282 -6.23 27.10 7.68
CA ILE A 282 -5.95 25.66 7.66
C ILE A 282 -4.81 25.36 8.62
N GLU A 283 -5.06 24.49 9.57
CA GLU A 283 -4.04 23.95 10.46
C GLU A 283 -3.58 22.59 9.98
N ASN A 284 -2.27 22.39 9.82
CA ASN A 284 -1.67 21.13 9.46
C ASN A 284 -0.98 20.48 10.66
N TYR A 285 -1.26 19.19 10.84
CA TYR A 285 -0.73 18.38 11.92
C TYR A 285 -0.04 17.14 11.35
N ALA A 286 1.08 16.77 11.97
CA ALA A 286 1.68 15.44 11.82
C ALA A 286 1.33 14.59 13.03
N TYR A 287 1.24 13.29 12.83
CA TYR A 287 1.00 12.34 13.91
C TYR A 287 1.83 11.07 13.73
N GLN A 288 2.04 10.39 14.85
CA GLN A 288 2.54 9.04 14.92
C GLN A 288 1.51 8.19 15.67
N ALA A 289 1.27 6.97 15.19
CA ALA A 289 0.31 6.06 15.80
C ALA A 289 0.96 4.71 16.13
N SER A 290 0.46 4.06 17.19
CA SER A 290 0.88 2.71 17.59
C SER A 290 0.15 1.63 16.81
N THR A 291 -1.10 1.88 16.45
CA THR A 291 -1.91 0.93 15.69
C THR A 291 -2.71 1.61 14.58
N ALA A 292 -2.95 0.87 13.51
CA ALA A 292 -3.88 1.23 12.44
C ALA A 292 -4.74 0.02 12.09
N SER A 293 -6.02 0.24 11.87
CA SER A 293 -6.98 -0.76 11.43
C SER A 293 -7.90 -0.17 10.38
N LEU A 294 -8.00 -0.84 9.26
CA LEU A 294 -8.89 -0.51 8.15
C LEU A 294 -10.00 -1.57 8.08
N THR A 295 -11.24 -1.13 8.18
CA THR A 295 -12.43 -1.99 8.14
C THR A 295 -13.27 -1.73 6.91
#